data_510b5ef7f5ec41924913d2ef34618bdc
#
_entry.id   510b5ef7f5ec41924913d2ef34618bdc
#
_cell.length_a   1.000
_cell.length_b   1.000
_cell.length_c   1.000
_cell.angle_alpha   90.00
_cell.angle_beta   90.00
_cell.angle_gamma   90.00
#
_symmetry.space_group_name_H-M   'P 1'
#
loop_
_entity.id
_entity.type
_entity.pdbx_description
1 polymer ?
#
loop_
_entity_poly.entity_id
_entity_poly.type
_entity_poly.pdbx_seq_one_letter_code
_entity_poly.pdbx_strand_id
1 'polypeptide(L)'
;MTFFRRSDKRQVPFEYARILVPLVGDEAVDHPALKVAALLLGGREGVEVALLHVIEIPFDRNLDAEDTAAMARAEGILSSAESLLAAAGVPTRSSTVQARAAGPAIVDDAQELAADLIVMGLRYKKRFGGQWDAGRTVPYVMRNSTAPVWCQRAETKELAHTP
;
A
#
# COMPACT_ATOMS: atom_id res chain seq x y z
N MET A 1 37.23 23.44 24.66
CA MET A 1 35.85 23.09 25.11
C MET A 1 34.90 23.27 23.97
N THR A 2 34.62 22.20 23.23
CA THR A 2 33.88 22.27 21.97
C THR A 2 32.42 22.04 22.28
N PHE A 3 31.61 23.09 22.16
CA PHE A 3 30.17 23.02 22.27
C PHE A 3 29.59 22.24 21.08
N PHE A 4 29.10 21.02 21.32
CA PHE A 4 28.22 20.33 20.40
C PHE A 4 26.93 21.14 20.25
N ARG A 5 26.85 21.91 19.19
CA ARG A 5 25.61 22.55 18.75
C ARG A 5 24.61 21.45 18.41
N ARG A 6 23.53 21.35 19.20
CA ARG A 6 22.38 20.46 18.93
C ARG A 6 21.98 20.67 17.45
N SER A 7 22.13 19.63 16.67
CA SER A 7 21.76 19.69 15.26
C SER A 7 20.27 20.02 15.16
N ASP A 8 20.03 21.09 14.47
CA ASP A 8 18.74 21.49 13.94
C ASP A 8 18.05 20.25 13.36
N LYS A 9 16.85 19.94 13.85
CA LYS A 9 16.02 18.89 13.25
C LYS A 9 15.81 19.34 11.81
N ARG A 10 16.51 18.73 10.85
CA ARG A 10 16.21 18.90 9.44
C ARG A 10 14.76 18.49 9.26
N GLN A 11 13.89 19.48 9.13
CA GLN A 11 12.55 19.24 8.61
C GLN A 11 12.74 18.58 7.25
N VAL A 12 12.32 17.33 7.16
CA VAL A 12 12.25 16.64 5.87
C VAL A 12 11.20 17.42 5.07
N PRO A 13 11.53 17.99 3.92
CA PRO A 13 10.61 18.92 3.22
C PRO A 13 9.40 18.21 2.59
N PHE A 14 9.22 16.92 2.83
CA PHE A 14 8.10 16.14 2.31
C PHE A 14 7.15 15.81 3.46
N GLU A 15 6.08 16.54 3.54
CA GLU A 15 4.97 16.25 4.45
C GLU A 15 3.87 15.56 3.65
N TYR A 16 3.82 14.23 3.76
CA TYR A 16 2.67 13.48 3.24
C TYR A 16 1.47 13.69 4.18
N ALA A 17 0.32 13.99 3.61
CA ALA A 17 -0.93 14.14 4.34
C ALA A 17 -1.95 13.08 3.91
N ARG A 18 -1.89 12.62 2.68
CA ARG A 18 -2.83 11.67 2.09
C ARG A 18 -2.09 10.55 1.37
N ILE A 19 -2.05 9.40 2.02
CA ILE A 19 -1.36 8.21 1.51
C ILE A 19 -2.39 7.20 1.00
N LEU A 20 -2.22 6.72 -0.23
CA LEU A 20 -2.98 5.59 -0.76
C LEU A 20 -2.19 4.29 -0.51
N VAL A 21 -2.85 3.30 0.08
CA VAL A 21 -2.30 1.95 0.29
C VAL A 21 -3.21 0.93 -0.39
N PRO A 22 -2.83 0.46 -1.59
CA PRO A 22 -3.51 -0.65 -2.23
C PRO A 22 -3.22 -1.96 -1.49
N LEU A 23 -4.26 -2.72 -1.17
CA LEU A 23 -4.18 -3.99 -0.45
C LEU A 23 -4.46 -5.16 -1.40
N VAL A 24 -3.67 -6.21 -1.29
CA VAL A 24 -3.80 -7.43 -2.10
C VAL A 24 -4.48 -8.58 -1.36
N GLY A 25 -4.68 -8.45 -0.04
CA GLY A 25 -5.27 -9.49 0.81
C GLY A 25 -4.26 -10.56 1.24
N ASP A 26 -2.98 -10.22 1.26
CA ASP A 26 -1.91 -11.06 1.78
C ASP A 26 -1.17 -10.29 2.87
N GLU A 27 -1.32 -10.73 4.11
CA GLU A 27 -0.74 -10.05 5.28
C GLU A 27 0.77 -9.85 5.17
N ALA A 28 1.48 -10.80 4.58
CA ALA A 28 2.93 -10.69 4.40
C ALA A 28 3.32 -9.55 3.43
N VAL A 29 2.41 -9.16 2.55
CA VAL A 29 2.58 -8.07 1.58
C VAL A 29 2.01 -6.77 2.13
N ASP A 30 0.79 -6.82 2.69
CA ASP A 30 0.04 -5.64 3.10
C ASP A 30 0.55 -5.03 4.41
N HIS A 31 0.87 -5.85 5.43
CA HIS A 31 1.31 -5.34 6.73
C HIS A 31 2.58 -4.48 6.67
N PRO A 32 3.65 -4.82 5.92
CA PRO A 32 4.80 -3.94 5.79
C PRO A 32 4.46 -2.58 5.19
N ALA A 33 3.56 -2.53 4.19
CA ALA A 33 3.11 -1.27 3.59
C ALA A 33 2.28 -0.43 4.58
N LEU A 34 1.37 -1.05 5.31
CA LEU A 34 0.57 -0.41 6.36
C LEU A 34 1.46 0.15 7.49
N LYS A 35 2.50 -0.58 7.91
CA LYS A 35 3.47 -0.09 8.90
C LYS A 35 4.22 1.14 8.42
N VAL A 36 4.60 1.20 7.14
CA VAL A 36 5.23 2.40 6.55
C VAL A 36 4.27 3.58 6.60
N ALA A 37 3.01 3.40 6.19
CA ALA A 37 2.00 4.46 6.25
C ALA A 37 1.76 4.94 7.70
N ALA A 38 1.65 4.02 8.66
CA ALA A 38 1.52 4.33 10.08
C ALA A 38 2.73 5.10 10.62
N LEU A 39 3.95 4.72 10.22
CA LEU A 39 5.18 5.39 10.62
C LEU A 39 5.25 6.83 10.10
N LEU A 40 4.79 7.06 8.86
CA LEU A 40 4.83 8.37 8.23
C LEU A 40 3.77 9.33 8.78
N LEU A 41 2.60 8.82 9.15
CA LEU A 41 1.43 9.64 9.53
C LEU A 41 1.05 9.54 11.01
N GLY A 42 1.52 8.55 11.75
CA GLY A 42 1.12 8.32 13.13
C GLY A 42 1.34 9.54 14.03
N GLY A 43 0.30 9.90 14.82
CA GLY A 43 0.32 11.02 15.73
C GLY A 43 0.28 12.41 15.07
N ARG A 44 -0.02 12.49 13.78
CA ARG A 44 -0.17 13.76 13.05
C ARG A 44 -1.64 14.09 12.83
N GLU A 45 -1.97 15.39 12.88
CA GLU A 45 -3.30 15.90 12.58
C GLU A 45 -3.43 16.25 11.09
N GLY A 46 -4.65 16.21 10.56
CA GLY A 46 -4.94 16.57 9.18
C GLY A 46 -4.42 15.60 8.13
N VAL A 47 -4.14 14.35 8.53
CA VAL A 47 -3.64 13.28 7.66
C VAL A 47 -4.65 12.14 7.55
N GLU A 48 -4.62 11.39 6.46
CA GLU A 48 -5.41 10.17 6.31
C GLU A 48 -4.68 9.11 5.46
N VAL A 49 -4.99 7.85 5.70
CA VAL A 49 -4.64 6.74 4.81
C VAL A 49 -5.89 6.29 4.08
N ALA A 50 -5.86 6.33 2.77
CA ALA A 50 -6.86 5.69 1.92
C ALA A 50 -6.43 4.23 1.66
N LEU A 51 -7.29 3.31 2.03
CA LEU A 51 -7.13 1.88 1.78
C LEU A 51 -7.96 1.50 0.55
N LEU A 52 -7.34 0.88 -0.43
CA LEU A 52 -8.00 0.44 -1.64
C LEU A 52 -7.83 -1.07 -1.82
N HIS A 53 -8.93 -1.80 -1.98
CA HIS A 53 -8.89 -3.16 -2.49
C HIS A 53 -9.52 -3.24 -3.88
N VAL A 54 -8.79 -3.76 -4.86
CA VAL A 54 -9.27 -3.92 -6.23
C VAL A 54 -9.66 -5.37 -6.47
N ILE A 55 -10.94 -5.58 -6.79
CA ILE A 55 -11.45 -6.87 -7.24
C ILE A 55 -11.27 -6.92 -8.75
N GLU A 56 -10.32 -7.75 -9.21
CA GLU A 56 -10.09 -7.94 -10.65
C GLU A 56 -11.17 -8.86 -11.25
N ILE A 57 -11.92 -8.33 -12.22
CA ILE A 57 -12.97 -9.05 -12.93
C ILE A 57 -12.42 -9.55 -14.27
N PRO A 58 -12.41 -10.86 -14.53
CA PRO A 58 -12.01 -11.41 -15.82
C PRO A 58 -12.83 -10.88 -17.00
N PHE A 59 -12.25 -10.85 -18.20
CA PHE A 59 -12.89 -10.31 -19.40
C PHE A 59 -14.13 -11.08 -19.86
N ASP A 60 -14.28 -12.35 -19.47
CA ASP A 60 -15.43 -13.19 -19.75
C ASP A 60 -16.63 -12.95 -18.82
N ARG A 61 -16.47 -12.10 -17.81
CA ARG A 61 -17.54 -11.68 -16.89
C ARG A 61 -17.90 -10.21 -17.10
N ASN A 62 -19.14 -9.88 -16.79
CA ASN A 62 -19.56 -8.48 -16.75
C ASN A 62 -18.85 -7.74 -15.63
N LEU A 63 -18.42 -6.51 -15.86
CA LEU A 63 -17.72 -5.70 -14.85
C LEU A 63 -18.62 -5.39 -13.63
N ASP A 64 -19.92 -5.27 -13.87
CA ASP A 64 -20.93 -4.99 -12.83
C ASP A 64 -21.50 -6.26 -12.19
N ALA A 65 -20.92 -7.43 -12.47
CA ALA A 65 -21.39 -8.66 -11.87
C ALA A 65 -21.22 -8.63 -10.37
N GLU A 66 -22.30 -8.88 -9.66
CA GLU A 66 -22.27 -9.01 -8.19
C GLU A 66 -21.54 -10.30 -7.80
N ASP A 67 -20.39 -10.16 -7.16
CA ASP A 67 -19.66 -11.26 -6.51
C ASP A 67 -19.65 -11.03 -5.01
N THR A 68 -20.71 -11.50 -4.36
CA THR A 68 -20.90 -11.36 -2.90
C THR A 68 -19.73 -11.95 -2.12
N ALA A 69 -19.12 -13.04 -2.60
CA ALA A 69 -17.99 -13.67 -1.92
C ALA A 69 -16.72 -12.81 -2.06
N ALA A 70 -16.49 -12.21 -3.22
CA ALA A 70 -15.37 -11.28 -3.42
C ALA A 70 -15.55 -10.01 -2.58
N MET A 71 -16.76 -9.46 -2.52
CA MET A 71 -17.06 -8.29 -1.67
C MET A 71 -16.86 -8.59 -0.18
N ALA A 72 -17.34 -9.72 0.32
CA ALA A 72 -17.11 -10.11 1.71
C ALA A 72 -15.63 -10.28 2.05
N ARG A 73 -14.83 -10.84 1.12
CA ARG A 73 -13.36 -10.91 1.29
C ARG A 73 -12.73 -9.52 1.32
N ALA A 74 -13.14 -8.63 0.43
CA ALA A 74 -12.66 -7.26 0.38
C ALA A 74 -12.93 -6.52 1.69
N GLU A 75 -14.14 -6.63 2.25
CA GLU A 75 -14.51 -6.07 3.55
C GLU A 75 -13.60 -6.59 4.67
N GLY A 76 -13.34 -7.90 4.70
CA GLY A 76 -12.44 -8.50 5.69
C GLY A 76 -11.00 -7.97 5.59
N ILE A 77 -10.47 -7.81 4.37
CA ILE A 77 -9.14 -7.24 4.12
C ILE A 77 -9.06 -5.80 4.62
N LEU A 78 -10.03 -4.98 4.24
CA LEU A 78 -10.09 -3.57 4.61
C LEU A 78 -10.25 -3.39 6.12
N SER A 79 -11.18 -4.11 6.76
CA SER A 79 -11.41 -4.05 8.20
C SER A 79 -10.18 -4.43 9.03
N SER A 80 -9.43 -5.42 8.56
CA SER A 80 -8.16 -5.83 9.19
C SER A 80 -7.12 -4.70 9.15
N ALA A 81 -6.99 -4.06 7.99
CA ALA A 81 -6.07 -2.94 7.79
C ALA A 81 -6.48 -1.68 8.58
N GLU A 82 -7.78 -1.37 8.60
CA GLU A 82 -8.34 -0.28 9.42
C GLU A 82 -8.02 -0.46 10.89
N SER A 83 -8.20 -1.68 11.42
CA SER A 83 -7.91 -2.00 12.81
C SER A 83 -6.42 -1.78 13.15
N LEU A 84 -5.53 -2.16 12.23
CA LEU A 84 -4.10 -1.97 12.41
C LEU A 84 -3.72 -0.49 12.44
N LEU A 85 -4.26 0.32 11.53
CA LEU A 85 -3.99 1.76 11.47
C LEU A 85 -4.66 2.53 12.60
N ALA A 86 -5.86 2.12 13.03
CA ALA A 86 -6.54 2.69 14.19
C ALA A 86 -5.73 2.52 15.48
N ALA A 87 -5.10 1.35 15.66
CA ALA A 87 -4.18 1.11 16.78
C ALA A 87 -2.94 2.03 16.76
N ALA A 88 -2.56 2.52 15.58
CA ALA A 88 -1.49 3.51 15.39
C ALA A 88 -1.98 4.97 15.44
N GLY A 89 -3.28 5.20 15.68
CA GLY A 89 -3.88 6.53 15.73
C GLY A 89 -3.94 7.23 14.37
N VAL A 90 -4.02 6.49 13.28
CA VAL A 90 -4.08 7.03 11.92
C VAL A 90 -5.50 6.94 11.37
N PRO A 91 -6.13 8.07 10.99
CA PRO A 91 -7.44 8.06 10.34
C PRO A 91 -7.38 7.33 8.99
N THR A 92 -8.41 6.53 8.71
CA THR A 92 -8.50 5.75 7.48
C THR A 92 -9.80 6.02 6.73
N ARG A 93 -9.71 5.87 5.41
CA ARG A 93 -10.84 5.78 4.50
C ARG A 93 -10.65 4.55 3.62
N SER A 94 -11.67 3.71 3.50
CA SER A 94 -11.58 2.46 2.76
C SER A 94 -12.50 2.47 1.53
N SER A 95 -12.02 1.87 0.46
CA SER A 95 -12.78 1.68 -0.78
C SER A 95 -12.49 0.33 -1.41
N THR A 96 -13.52 -0.20 -2.09
CA THR A 96 -13.42 -1.38 -2.95
C THR A 96 -13.83 -1.00 -4.37
N VAL A 97 -13.01 -1.36 -5.34
CA VAL A 97 -13.27 -1.09 -6.76
C VAL A 97 -13.22 -2.39 -7.54
N GLN A 98 -14.19 -2.59 -8.44
CA GLN A 98 -14.15 -3.66 -9.45
C GLN A 98 -13.48 -3.11 -10.70
N ALA A 99 -12.46 -3.80 -11.22
CA ALA A 99 -11.73 -3.37 -12.40
C ALA A 99 -11.20 -4.56 -13.20
N ARG A 100 -10.80 -4.32 -14.45
CA ARG A 100 -10.15 -5.34 -15.29
C ARG A 100 -8.70 -5.61 -14.88
N ALA A 101 -8.05 -4.61 -14.29
CA ALA A 101 -6.69 -4.72 -13.80
C ALA A 101 -6.49 -3.75 -12.63
N ALA A 102 -5.75 -4.19 -11.61
CA ALA A 102 -5.51 -3.39 -10.42
C ALA A 102 -4.65 -2.14 -10.70
N GLY A 103 -3.67 -2.24 -11.59
CA GLY A 103 -2.76 -1.13 -11.88
C GLY A 103 -3.45 0.17 -12.31
N PRO A 104 -4.27 0.17 -13.37
CA PRO A 104 -5.06 1.34 -13.76
C PRO A 104 -5.96 1.85 -12.65
N ALA A 105 -6.71 0.97 -11.97
CA ALA A 105 -7.61 1.35 -10.90
C ALA A 105 -6.89 2.08 -9.75
N ILE A 106 -5.70 1.63 -9.37
CA ILE A 106 -4.88 2.28 -8.33
C ILE A 106 -4.43 3.67 -8.78
N VAL A 107 -4.02 3.82 -10.05
CA VAL A 107 -3.58 5.13 -10.59
C VAL A 107 -4.75 6.11 -10.63
N ASP A 108 -5.92 5.66 -11.08
CA ASP A 108 -7.13 6.49 -11.16
C ASP A 108 -7.59 6.92 -9.76
N ASP A 109 -7.66 6.00 -8.80
CA ASP A 109 -8.03 6.28 -7.40
C ASP A 109 -7.03 7.24 -6.72
N ALA A 110 -5.73 7.05 -6.97
CA ALA A 110 -4.70 7.97 -6.46
C ALA A 110 -4.86 9.39 -7.00
N GLN A 111 -5.28 9.53 -8.26
CA GLN A 111 -5.51 10.82 -8.89
C GLN A 111 -6.78 11.48 -8.37
N GLU A 112 -7.89 10.74 -8.26
CA GLU A 112 -9.16 11.24 -7.69
C GLU A 112 -9.00 11.69 -6.24
N LEU A 113 -8.25 10.92 -5.46
CA LEU A 113 -7.94 11.22 -4.06
C LEU A 113 -6.98 12.40 -3.92
N ALA A 114 -6.28 12.79 -4.98
CA ALA A 114 -5.11 13.66 -4.92
C ALA A 114 -4.09 13.15 -3.88
N ALA A 115 -3.78 11.85 -3.94
CA ALA A 115 -2.80 11.24 -3.07
C ALA A 115 -1.42 11.85 -3.29
N ASP A 116 -0.71 12.14 -2.21
CA ASP A 116 0.65 12.69 -2.26
C ASP A 116 1.73 11.61 -2.11
N LEU A 117 1.30 10.37 -1.81
CA LEU A 117 2.14 9.18 -1.82
C LEU A 117 1.29 7.93 -2.03
N ILE A 118 1.80 6.96 -2.81
CA ILE A 118 1.28 5.60 -2.87
C ILE A 118 2.28 4.68 -2.18
N VAL A 119 1.83 3.90 -1.19
CA VAL A 119 2.67 2.89 -0.54
C VAL A 119 2.15 1.51 -0.92
N MET A 120 2.96 0.75 -1.63
CA MET A 120 2.60 -0.57 -2.12
C MET A 120 3.43 -1.66 -1.46
N GLY A 121 2.77 -2.70 -1.00
CA GLY A 121 3.43 -3.95 -0.67
C GLY A 121 3.95 -4.64 -1.93
N LEU A 122 5.12 -5.23 -1.82
CA LEU A 122 5.77 -5.91 -2.93
C LEU A 122 5.99 -7.37 -2.58
N ARG A 123 5.32 -8.27 -3.33
CA ARG A 123 5.55 -9.70 -3.21
C ARG A 123 6.87 -10.06 -3.89
N TYR A 124 7.78 -10.63 -3.11
CA TYR A 124 9.03 -11.14 -3.65
C TYR A 124 8.81 -12.59 -4.15
N LYS A 125 8.84 -12.77 -5.46
CA LYS A 125 8.92 -14.10 -6.06
C LYS A 125 10.28 -14.25 -6.72
N LYS A 126 11.10 -15.18 -6.20
CA LYS A 126 12.32 -15.58 -6.86
C LYS A 126 11.95 -16.55 -7.97
N ARG A 127 12.12 -16.16 -9.23
CA ARG A 127 11.99 -17.07 -10.37
C ARG A 127 13.22 -17.95 -10.51
N PHE A 128 13.06 -19.05 -11.19
CA PHE A 128 14.18 -19.92 -11.58
C PHE A 128 15.25 -19.06 -12.28
N GLY A 129 16.52 -19.16 -11.83
CA GLY A 129 17.61 -18.30 -12.33
C GLY A 129 17.86 -17.02 -11.51
N GLY A 130 17.18 -16.81 -10.38
CA GLY A 130 17.44 -15.70 -9.46
C GLY A 130 16.89 -14.34 -9.90
N GLN A 131 16.10 -14.28 -10.98
CA GLN A 131 15.43 -13.04 -11.40
C GLN A 131 14.26 -12.70 -10.49
N TRP A 132 14.17 -11.44 -10.17
CA TRP A 132 13.08 -10.89 -9.37
C TRP A 132 11.86 -10.56 -10.25
N ASP A 133 10.67 -10.88 -9.77
CA ASP A 133 9.42 -10.59 -10.45
C ASP A 133 8.50 -9.75 -9.56
N ALA A 134 8.29 -8.50 -9.95
CA ALA A 134 7.38 -7.56 -9.31
C ALA A 134 5.91 -7.74 -9.75
N GLY A 135 5.61 -8.70 -10.62
CA GLY A 135 4.30 -8.81 -11.25
C GLY A 135 4.02 -7.67 -12.25
N ARG A 136 2.74 -7.43 -12.52
CA ARG A 136 2.31 -6.40 -13.50
C ARG A 136 1.87 -5.10 -12.83
N THR A 137 1.27 -5.17 -11.66
CA THR A 137 0.63 -4.03 -11.00
C THR A 137 1.62 -2.97 -10.55
N VAL A 138 2.66 -3.36 -9.78
CA VAL A 138 3.65 -2.41 -9.27
C VAL A 138 4.39 -1.68 -10.40
N PRO A 139 4.94 -2.34 -11.43
CA PRO A 139 5.58 -1.65 -12.54
C PRO A 139 4.64 -0.72 -13.31
N TYR A 140 3.35 -1.08 -13.41
CA TYR A 140 2.34 -0.23 -14.04
C TYR A 140 2.13 1.06 -13.24
N VAL A 141 1.89 0.95 -11.93
CA VAL A 141 1.68 2.11 -11.04
C VAL A 141 2.90 3.01 -11.02
N MET A 142 4.11 2.45 -10.89
CA MET A 142 5.35 3.23 -10.92
C MET A 142 5.55 4.01 -12.22
N ARG A 143 5.07 3.50 -13.34
CA ARG A 143 5.21 4.15 -14.66
C ARG A 143 4.15 5.21 -14.91
N ASN A 144 2.94 5.02 -14.39
CA ASN A 144 1.77 5.82 -14.78
C ASN A 144 1.26 6.75 -13.67
N SER A 145 1.66 6.57 -12.41
CA SER A 145 1.24 7.45 -11.33
C SER A 145 1.94 8.81 -11.40
N THR A 146 1.20 9.87 -11.10
CA THR A 146 1.74 11.22 -10.86
C THR A 146 2.23 11.40 -9.42
N ALA A 147 1.69 10.62 -8.48
CA ALA A 147 2.16 10.60 -7.10
C ALA A 147 3.44 9.75 -6.97
N PRO A 148 4.36 10.11 -6.07
CA PRO A 148 5.47 9.26 -5.70
C PRO A 148 4.99 7.87 -5.26
N VAL A 149 5.78 6.83 -5.56
CA VAL A 149 5.46 5.44 -5.21
C VAL A 149 6.56 4.87 -4.32
N TRP A 150 6.18 4.43 -3.14
CA TRP A 150 7.03 3.68 -2.23
C TRP A 150 6.67 2.19 -2.31
N CYS A 151 7.61 1.36 -2.73
CA CYS A 151 7.44 -0.09 -2.76
C CYS A 151 8.11 -0.71 -1.54
N GLN A 152 7.30 -1.28 -0.65
CA GLN A 152 7.78 -1.97 0.54
C GLN A 152 7.80 -3.47 0.28
N ARG A 153 8.99 -4.05 0.24
CA ARG A 153 9.16 -5.49 0.10
C ARG A 153 8.73 -6.20 1.39
N ALA A 154 7.98 -7.29 1.25
CA ALA A 154 7.71 -8.19 2.35
C ALA A 154 9.04 -8.73 2.93
N GLU A 155 9.12 -8.85 4.26
CA GLU A 155 10.26 -9.49 4.90
C GLU A 155 10.33 -10.94 4.45
N THR A 156 11.41 -11.33 3.81
CA THR A 156 11.75 -12.74 3.64
C THR A 156 12.15 -13.25 5.03
N LYS A 157 11.38 -14.17 5.60
CA LYS A 157 11.91 -14.99 6.68
C LYS A 157 13.13 -15.69 6.08
N GLU A 158 14.31 -15.20 6.38
CA GLU A 158 15.53 -15.95 6.14
C GLU A 158 15.32 -17.28 6.84
N LEU A 159 15.39 -18.37 6.06
CA LEU A 159 15.47 -19.70 6.59
C LEU A 159 16.64 -19.66 7.57
N ALA A 160 16.33 -19.73 8.85
CA ALA A 160 17.34 -19.85 9.89
C ALA A 160 18.26 -20.98 9.43
N HIS A 161 19.48 -20.62 9.08
CA HIS A 161 20.54 -21.58 8.86
C HIS A 161 20.79 -22.19 10.23
N THR A 162 20.21 -23.36 10.43
CA THR A 162 20.60 -24.21 11.55
C THR A 162 22.00 -24.73 11.23
N PRO A 163 22.97 -24.53 12.13
CA PRO A 163 24.33 -25.03 11.95
C PRO A 163 24.38 -26.55 11.89
#